data_f6b305965e23fbe8eb3411f56d2a4129
#
_entry.id   f6b305965e23fbe8eb3411f56d2a4129
#
_cell.length_a   1.000
_cell.length_b   1.000
_cell.length_c   1.000
_cell.angle_alpha   90.00
_cell.angle_beta   90.00
_cell.angle_gamma   90.00
#
_symmetry.space_group_name_H-M   'P 1'
#
loop_
_entity.id
_entity.type
_entity.pdbx_description
1 polymer ?
#
loop_
_entity_poly.entity_id
_entity_poly.type
_entity_poly.pdbx_seq_one_letter_code
_entity_poly.pdbx_strand_id
1 'polypeptide(L)'
;MADCKDCGDAFALATRTETPMNVVAVVQHTSGEYLGLMEDHLEGRRIRFQYFRPFAGGRKLPAHDVAADALLLLGGGPWGSAGGRDLPTLAEEIALTRTKLAEGTPVIGIGLGAQILAIAAGGGSESRDLRFEMLNATRTADDALNGFLPAEFHQVVYMRDWPVPPAAAMVLAEDDAGRPLVWRVGENAYGFSGNPGIKLGMVEDLIMEFDEVAEGAAAKLEQLRELQPVLEDELVPIMTGLVQCTSLMSSPKAADRADPELNTQVI
;
A
#
# COMPACT_ATOMS: atom_id res chain seq x y z
N MET A 1 37.00 50.24 -39.62
CA MET A 1 37.47 49.55 -38.37
C MET A 1 36.47 49.88 -37.29
N ALA A 2 35.51 49.02 -37.05
CA ALA A 2 34.57 49.13 -35.96
C ALA A 2 34.61 47.77 -35.21
N ASP A 3 35.08 47.86 -33.97
CA ASP A 3 35.16 46.74 -33.03
C ASP A 3 33.77 46.19 -32.69
N CYS A 4 33.58 44.95 -32.93
CA CYS A 4 32.44 44.17 -32.46
C CYS A 4 32.92 43.41 -31.21
N LYS A 5 32.73 44.01 -30.03
CA LYS A 5 32.83 43.36 -28.73
C LYS A 5 31.45 43.29 -28.13
N ASP A 6 31.18 42.15 -27.48
CA ASP A 6 30.01 41.78 -26.68
C ASP A 6 28.85 41.11 -27.42
N CYS A 7 29.05 39.82 -27.66
CA CYS A 7 27.97 38.82 -27.67
C CYS A 7 28.37 37.71 -26.68
N GLY A 8 28.27 38.00 -25.41
CA GLY A 8 28.35 37.04 -24.32
C GLY A 8 26.95 36.68 -23.88
N ASP A 9 26.26 35.84 -24.65
CA ASP A 9 24.99 35.26 -24.22
C ASP A 9 25.23 34.30 -23.06
N ALA A 10 24.98 34.81 -21.88
CA ALA A 10 24.81 33.99 -20.69
C ALA A 10 23.53 33.16 -20.85
N PHE A 11 23.67 31.95 -21.37
CA PHE A 11 22.66 30.89 -21.19
C PHE A 11 22.64 30.57 -19.68
N ALA A 12 21.86 31.34 -18.95
CA ALA A 12 21.49 30.97 -17.58
C ALA A 12 20.67 29.67 -17.69
N LEU A 13 21.32 28.53 -17.44
CA LEU A 13 20.66 27.29 -17.11
C LEU A 13 19.77 27.58 -15.90
N ALA A 14 18.48 27.85 -16.17
CA ALA A 14 17.49 27.87 -15.14
C ALA A 14 17.52 26.49 -14.49
N THR A 15 18.15 26.39 -13.32
CA THR A 15 18.02 25.24 -12.44
C THR A 15 16.53 25.05 -12.21
N ARG A 16 15.91 24.06 -12.90
CA ARG A 16 14.59 23.60 -12.56
C ARG A 16 14.64 23.14 -11.12
N THR A 17 14.17 23.96 -10.22
CA THR A 17 13.83 23.49 -8.87
C THR A 17 12.73 22.45 -9.05
N GLU A 18 13.08 21.18 -8.98
CA GLU A 18 12.11 20.10 -9.01
C GLU A 18 11.17 20.33 -7.82
N THR A 19 9.88 20.42 -8.11
CA THR A 19 8.87 20.50 -7.05
C THR A 19 9.02 19.25 -6.19
N PRO A 20 9.23 19.36 -4.88
CA PRO A 20 9.38 18.20 -4.02
C PRO A 20 8.13 17.31 -4.14
N MET A 21 8.35 16.03 -4.37
CA MET A 21 7.28 15.03 -4.51
C MET A 21 7.14 14.23 -3.22
N ASN A 22 5.89 13.86 -2.88
CA ASN A 22 5.64 12.96 -1.77
C ASN A 22 6.22 11.57 -2.06
N VAL A 23 6.68 10.90 -1.01
CA VAL A 23 7.31 9.58 -1.07
C VAL A 23 6.56 8.62 -0.16
N VAL A 24 6.16 7.47 -0.69
CA VAL A 24 5.55 6.37 0.06
C VAL A 24 6.61 5.30 0.32
N ALA A 25 6.84 4.96 1.60
CA ALA A 25 7.62 3.78 1.96
C ALA A 25 6.73 2.54 1.83
N VAL A 26 7.10 1.61 0.96
CA VAL A 26 6.33 0.39 0.68
C VAL A 26 7.04 -0.82 1.26
N VAL A 27 6.46 -1.49 2.24
CA VAL A 27 6.98 -2.76 2.77
C VAL A 27 6.35 -3.90 1.98
N GLN A 28 7.20 -4.68 1.31
CA GLN A 28 6.84 -5.81 0.48
C GLN A 28 7.33 -7.10 1.14
N HIS A 29 6.43 -8.08 1.34
CA HIS A 29 6.69 -9.28 2.14
C HIS A 29 7.05 -10.52 1.32
N THR A 30 6.72 -10.51 0.02
CA THR A 30 6.98 -11.60 -0.93
C THR A 30 7.41 -11.02 -2.27
N SER A 31 8.04 -11.82 -3.13
CA SER A 31 8.41 -11.34 -4.47
C SER A 31 7.19 -11.12 -5.36
N GLY A 32 6.16 -11.95 -5.23
CA GLY A 32 4.94 -11.92 -6.06
C GLY A 32 3.96 -10.82 -5.68
N GLU A 33 4.00 -10.26 -4.47
CA GLU A 33 3.00 -9.28 -4.03
C GLU A 33 3.58 -7.87 -3.89
N TYR A 34 3.50 -7.11 -4.97
CA TYR A 34 3.92 -5.71 -5.09
C TYR A 34 2.70 -4.78 -5.20
N LEU A 35 2.88 -3.50 -5.49
CA LEU A 35 1.77 -2.52 -5.59
C LEU A 35 0.77 -2.81 -6.72
N GLY A 36 1.20 -3.55 -7.75
CA GLY A 36 0.33 -3.96 -8.85
C GLY A 36 -0.21 -2.77 -9.65
N LEU A 37 -1.55 -2.70 -9.75
CA LEU A 37 -2.23 -1.59 -10.45
C LEU A 37 -2.04 -0.24 -9.75
N MET A 38 -1.74 -0.22 -8.46
CA MET A 38 -1.55 1.03 -7.71
C MET A 38 -0.30 1.80 -8.14
N GLU A 39 0.71 1.14 -8.74
CA GLU A 39 1.92 1.81 -9.23
C GLU A 39 1.58 2.90 -10.25
N ASP A 40 0.81 2.55 -11.28
CA ASP A 40 0.40 3.48 -12.35
C ASP A 40 -0.37 4.68 -11.78
N HIS A 41 -1.20 4.44 -10.75
CA HIS A 41 -1.95 5.48 -10.08
C HIS A 41 -1.08 6.43 -9.26
N LEU A 42 -0.05 5.92 -8.59
CA LEU A 42 0.91 6.75 -7.84
C LEU A 42 1.79 7.55 -8.79
N GLU A 43 2.36 6.89 -9.81
CA GLU A 43 3.21 7.54 -10.83
C GLU A 43 2.46 8.62 -11.60
N GLY A 44 1.25 8.34 -12.05
CA GLY A 44 0.39 9.30 -12.77
C GLY A 44 0.06 10.56 -11.94
N ARG A 45 0.13 10.47 -10.62
CA ARG A 45 -0.06 11.57 -9.66
C ARG A 45 1.25 12.18 -9.16
N ARG A 46 2.39 11.75 -9.71
CA ARG A 46 3.75 12.17 -9.30
C ARG A 46 4.03 11.90 -7.83
N ILE A 47 3.52 10.80 -7.29
CA ILE A 47 3.84 10.28 -5.97
C ILE A 47 4.92 9.22 -6.15
N ARG A 48 6.08 9.44 -5.53
CA ARG A 48 7.19 8.48 -5.55
C ARG A 48 6.94 7.39 -4.54
N PHE A 49 7.46 6.19 -4.79
CA PHE A 49 7.44 5.11 -3.81
C PHE A 49 8.79 4.40 -3.78
N GLN A 50 9.13 3.88 -2.60
CA GLN A 50 10.35 3.14 -2.37
C GLN A 50 10.03 1.80 -1.71
N TYR A 51 10.42 0.70 -2.35
CA TYR A 51 10.24 -0.63 -1.80
C TYR A 51 11.28 -0.97 -0.74
N PHE A 52 10.79 -1.51 0.38
CA PHE A 52 11.55 -2.17 1.45
C PHE A 52 11.17 -3.64 1.44
N ARG A 53 12.16 -4.52 1.23
CA ARG A 53 11.96 -5.97 1.00
C ARG A 53 12.72 -6.77 2.06
N PRO A 54 12.18 -6.93 3.28
CA PRO A 54 12.86 -7.63 4.37
C PRO A 54 13.16 -9.09 4.05
N PHE A 55 12.40 -9.74 3.18
CA PHE A 55 12.65 -11.09 2.70
C PHE A 55 13.89 -11.23 1.81
N ALA A 56 14.32 -10.16 1.16
CA ALA A 56 15.49 -10.18 0.29
C ALA A 56 16.76 -9.95 1.12
N GLY A 57 17.48 -11.01 1.42
CA GLY A 57 18.65 -11.11 2.30
C GLY A 57 19.44 -9.83 2.55
N GLY A 58 19.51 -9.41 3.83
CA GLY A 58 20.21 -8.23 4.30
C GLY A 58 19.49 -6.89 4.13
N ARG A 59 18.31 -6.84 3.53
CA ARG A 59 17.50 -5.62 3.44
C ARG A 59 16.66 -5.46 4.70
N LYS A 60 16.60 -4.22 5.20
CA LYS A 60 15.92 -3.87 6.45
C LYS A 60 14.58 -3.21 6.15
N LEU A 61 13.71 -3.19 7.15
CA LEU A 61 12.56 -2.31 7.18
C LEU A 61 13.01 -0.85 7.07
N PRO A 62 12.10 0.09 6.66
CA PRO A 62 12.43 1.49 6.69
C PRO A 62 12.85 1.88 8.10
N ALA A 63 14.01 2.52 8.22
CA ALA A 63 14.45 3.07 9.49
C ALA A 63 13.50 4.20 9.95
N HIS A 64 13.48 4.51 11.24
CA HIS A 64 12.58 5.55 11.78
C HIS A 64 12.79 6.92 11.14
N ASP A 65 14.01 7.21 10.70
CA ASP A 65 14.42 8.46 10.08
C ASP A 65 14.23 8.49 8.55
N VAL A 66 13.73 7.42 7.94
CA VAL A 66 13.38 7.44 6.51
C VAL A 66 12.28 8.48 6.30
N ALA A 67 12.64 9.54 5.59
CA ALA A 67 11.72 10.61 5.24
C ALA A 67 10.70 10.09 4.20
N ALA A 68 9.60 9.54 4.69
CA ALA A 68 8.46 9.13 3.88
C ALA A 68 7.20 9.85 4.36
N ASP A 69 6.37 10.24 3.40
CA ASP A 69 5.11 10.94 3.67
C ASP A 69 3.97 9.98 3.98
N ALA A 70 4.14 8.69 3.70
CA ALA A 70 3.24 7.60 4.11
C ALA A 70 3.99 6.26 4.21
N LEU A 71 3.42 5.35 4.99
CA LEU A 71 3.81 3.94 5.06
C LEU A 71 2.73 3.09 4.40
N LEU A 72 3.11 2.21 3.46
CA LEU A 72 2.23 1.23 2.86
C LEU A 72 2.77 -0.18 3.14
N LEU A 73 1.96 -1.02 3.76
CA LEU A 73 2.26 -2.42 4.08
C LEU A 73 1.46 -3.30 3.13
N LEU A 74 2.13 -4.07 2.30
CA LEU A 74 1.50 -4.96 1.33
C LEU A 74 0.98 -6.25 1.95
N GLY A 75 0.36 -7.08 1.16
CA GLY A 75 0.02 -8.44 1.51
C GLY A 75 1.28 -9.33 1.65
N GLY A 76 1.07 -10.56 2.05
CA GLY A 76 2.16 -11.48 2.34
C GLY A 76 1.93 -12.90 1.87
N GLY A 77 0.98 -13.12 0.95
CA GLY A 77 0.64 -14.47 0.50
C GLY A 77 0.26 -15.36 1.68
N PRO A 78 0.96 -16.50 1.89
CA PRO A 78 0.65 -17.44 2.97
C PRO A 78 1.19 -17.02 4.36
N TRP A 79 1.94 -15.91 4.47
CA TRP A 79 2.33 -15.37 5.77
C TRP A 79 1.12 -14.82 6.52
N GLY A 80 1.13 -14.99 7.84
CA GLY A 80 0.09 -14.56 8.75
C GLY A 80 0.61 -13.78 9.95
N SER A 81 -0.27 -13.58 10.92
CA SER A 81 0.03 -12.80 12.13
C SER A 81 -0.69 -13.32 13.39
N ALA A 82 -1.27 -14.53 13.32
CA ALA A 82 -2.06 -15.13 14.40
C ALA A 82 -1.52 -16.50 14.87
N GLY A 83 -0.22 -16.78 14.70
CA GLY A 83 0.48 -17.94 15.24
C GLY A 83 0.55 -19.17 14.34
N GLY A 84 -0.10 -19.18 13.17
CA GLY A 84 -0.08 -20.32 12.26
C GLY A 84 1.17 -20.36 11.37
N ARG A 85 1.54 -19.25 10.77
CA ARG A 85 2.72 -19.02 9.94
C ARG A 85 3.07 -17.54 9.98
N ASP A 86 3.54 -17.09 11.12
CA ASP A 86 3.80 -15.66 11.32
C ASP A 86 4.93 -15.15 10.43
N LEU A 87 4.75 -13.92 9.96
CA LEU A 87 5.79 -13.19 9.24
C LEU A 87 7.05 -13.07 10.09
N PRO A 88 8.25 -13.39 9.60
CA PRO A 88 9.49 -13.29 10.38
C PRO A 88 9.77 -11.90 10.98
N THR A 89 9.35 -10.84 10.31
CA THR A 89 9.52 -9.43 10.73
C THR A 89 8.29 -8.84 11.42
N LEU A 90 7.31 -9.68 11.81
CA LEU A 90 6.02 -9.22 12.33
C LEU A 90 6.14 -8.24 13.50
N ALA A 91 6.98 -8.56 14.48
CA ALA A 91 7.12 -7.75 15.69
C ALA A 91 7.70 -6.36 15.38
N GLU A 92 8.70 -6.31 14.52
CA GLU A 92 9.35 -5.08 14.09
C GLU A 92 8.41 -4.20 13.25
N GLU A 93 7.58 -4.83 12.39
CA GLU A 93 6.63 -4.11 11.56
C GLU A 93 5.45 -3.55 12.36
N ILE A 94 4.97 -4.29 13.36
CA ILE A 94 3.99 -3.77 14.33
C ILE A 94 4.57 -2.57 15.08
N ALA A 95 5.84 -2.64 15.53
CA ALA A 95 6.49 -1.53 16.24
C ALA A 95 6.67 -0.31 15.33
N LEU A 96 7.12 -0.50 14.09
CA LEU A 96 7.22 0.56 13.08
C LEU A 96 5.86 1.22 12.84
N THR A 97 4.83 0.40 12.63
CA THR A 97 3.47 0.89 12.36
C THR A 97 2.92 1.70 13.53
N ARG A 98 3.12 1.26 14.77
CA ARG A 98 2.76 2.03 15.98
C ARG A 98 3.43 3.39 16.03
N THR A 99 4.72 3.44 15.68
CA THR A 99 5.46 4.70 15.64
C THR A 99 4.87 5.64 14.58
N LYS A 100 4.60 5.14 13.37
CA LYS A 100 4.01 5.95 12.30
C LYS A 100 2.61 6.45 12.62
N LEU A 101 1.79 5.63 13.27
CA LEU A 101 0.47 6.06 13.79
C LEU A 101 0.61 7.16 14.84
N ALA A 102 1.55 7.04 15.77
CA ALA A 102 1.79 8.06 16.80
C ALA A 102 2.33 9.38 16.24
N GLU A 103 3.11 9.33 15.16
CA GLU A 103 3.60 10.50 14.41
C GLU A 103 2.51 11.17 13.56
N GLY A 104 1.34 10.54 13.40
CA GLY A 104 0.30 10.99 12.47
C GLY A 104 0.70 10.83 11.00
N THR A 105 1.69 9.98 10.71
CA THR A 105 2.06 9.60 9.34
C THR A 105 0.96 8.71 8.76
N PRO A 106 0.46 8.96 7.55
CA PRO A 106 -0.51 8.09 6.90
C PRO A 106 0.00 6.65 6.79
N VAL A 107 -0.89 5.69 7.11
CA VAL A 107 -0.59 4.26 6.99
C VAL A 107 -1.66 3.58 6.15
N ILE A 108 -1.24 2.78 5.17
CA ILE A 108 -2.11 1.96 4.35
C ILE A 108 -1.69 0.51 4.53
N GLY A 109 -2.59 -0.33 5.03
CA GLY A 109 -2.36 -1.78 5.19
C GLY A 109 -3.24 -2.56 4.23
N ILE A 110 -2.65 -3.52 3.52
CA ILE A 110 -3.33 -4.39 2.53
C ILE A 110 -3.09 -5.84 2.92
N GLY A 111 -4.14 -6.66 3.04
CA GLY A 111 -4.02 -8.06 3.39
C GLY A 111 -3.26 -8.28 4.71
N LEU A 112 -2.07 -8.88 4.67
CA LEU A 112 -1.19 -9.01 5.85
C LEU A 112 -0.85 -7.63 6.44
N GLY A 113 -0.62 -6.62 5.61
CA GLY A 113 -0.40 -5.26 6.08
C GLY A 113 -1.60 -4.68 6.84
N ALA A 114 -2.82 -5.05 6.49
CA ALA A 114 -4.01 -4.69 7.24
C ALA A 114 -4.06 -5.40 8.61
N GLN A 115 -3.62 -6.66 8.71
CA GLN A 115 -3.47 -7.36 10.00
C GLN A 115 -2.46 -6.64 10.89
N ILE A 116 -1.29 -6.29 10.36
CA ILE A 116 -0.25 -5.54 11.07
C ILE A 116 -0.79 -4.20 11.58
N LEU A 117 -1.50 -3.46 10.72
CA LEU A 117 -2.15 -2.19 11.09
C LEU A 117 -3.20 -2.40 12.20
N ALA A 118 -4.04 -3.42 12.07
CA ALA A 118 -5.06 -3.73 13.09
C ALA A 118 -4.42 -3.98 14.46
N ILE A 119 -3.40 -4.84 14.53
CA ILE A 119 -2.66 -5.16 15.76
C ILE A 119 -1.95 -3.91 16.31
N ALA A 120 -1.30 -3.13 15.45
CA ALA A 120 -0.61 -1.91 15.86
C ALA A 120 -1.56 -0.88 16.46
N ALA A 121 -2.79 -0.80 15.96
CA ALA A 121 -3.83 0.11 16.42
C ALA A 121 -4.63 -0.39 17.62
N GLY A 122 -4.29 -1.54 18.20
CA GLY A 122 -4.97 -2.11 19.38
C GLY A 122 -6.16 -3.03 19.06
N GLY A 123 -6.30 -3.45 17.81
CA GLY A 123 -7.15 -4.55 17.37
C GLY A 123 -6.41 -5.89 17.43
N GLY A 124 -6.61 -6.74 16.43
CA GLY A 124 -6.03 -8.08 16.41
C GLY A 124 -5.98 -8.72 15.03
N SER A 125 -5.72 -10.01 15.04
CA SER A 125 -5.79 -10.90 13.90
C SER A 125 -6.45 -12.20 14.32
N GLU A 126 -7.37 -12.71 13.51
CA GLU A 126 -8.05 -13.98 13.73
C GLU A 126 -7.36 -15.08 12.91
N SER A 127 -6.97 -16.17 13.57
CA SER A 127 -6.31 -17.30 12.91
C SER A 127 -7.25 -17.97 11.91
N ARG A 128 -6.80 -18.08 10.67
CA ARG A 128 -7.51 -18.74 9.56
C ARG A 128 -6.51 -19.38 8.60
N ASP A 129 -7.01 -20.36 7.84
CA ASP A 129 -6.23 -20.97 6.76
C ASP A 129 -6.03 -20.00 5.59
N LEU A 130 -5.05 -20.29 4.75
CA LEU A 130 -4.80 -19.53 3.52
C LEU A 130 -6.05 -19.57 2.62
N ARG A 131 -6.49 -18.38 2.19
CA ARG A 131 -7.68 -18.20 1.36
C ARG A 131 -7.35 -17.45 0.09
N PHE A 132 -8.07 -17.80 -0.96
CA PHE A 132 -8.16 -17.03 -2.18
C PHE A 132 -9.65 -16.80 -2.48
N GLU A 133 -10.13 -15.58 -2.33
CA GLU A 133 -11.57 -15.27 -2.46
C GLU A 133 -11.74 -13.94 -3.22
N MET A 134 -12.77 -13.85 -4.05
CA MET A 134 -13.32 -12.62 -4.58
C MET A 134 -14.57 -12.29 -3.80
N LEU A 135 -14.56 -11.18 -3.07
CA LEU A 135 -15.64 -10.77 -2.19
C LEU A 135 -16.30 -9.49 -2.72
N ASN A 136 -17.62 -9.44 -2.65
CA ASN A 136 -18.34 -8.20 -2.85
C ASN A 136 -18.24 -7.35 -1.59
N ALA A 137 -17.92 -6.09 -1.76
CA ALA A 137 -17.84 -5.09 -0.71
C ALA A 137 -18.97 -4.08 -0.87
N THR A 138 -19.71 -3.85 0.20
CA THR A 138 -20.75 -2.80 0.26
C THR A 138 -20.25 -1.68 1.16
N ARG A 139 -20.26 -0.45 0.63
CA ARG A 139 -19.88 0.76 1.38
C ARG A 139 -20.86 1.01 2.52
N THR A 140 -20.33 1.33 3.71
CA THR A 140 -21.12 1.56 4.94
C THR A 140 -21.38 3.04 5.23
N ALA A 141 -20.63 3.97 4.60
CA ALA A 141 -20.76 5.40 4.81
C ALA A 141 -20.58 6.17 3.51
N ASP A 142 -21.46 7.13 3.21
CA ASP A 142 -21.46 7.88 1.94
C ASP A 142 -20.21 8.74 1.75
N ASP A 143 -19.60 9.21 2.83
CA ASP A 143 -18.37 10.01 2.83
C ASP A 143 -17.08 9.16 2.86
N ALA A 144 -17.19 7.83 2.79
CA ALA A 144 -16.03 6.95 2.77
C ALA A 144 -15.05 7.33 1.64
N LEU A 145 -13.77 7.49 1.98
CA LEU A 145 -12.72 8.03 1.10
C LEU A 145 -13.14 9.36 0.45
N ASN A 146 -13.67 10.30 1.22
CA ASN A 146 -14.23 11.58 0.73
C ASN A 146 -15.34 11.40 -0.33
N GLY A 147 -16.14 10.34 -0.22
CA GLY A 147 -17.20 9.99 -1.17
C GLY A 147 -16.72 9.27 -2.43
N PHE A 148 -15.43 8.96 -2.54
CA PHE A 148 -14.87 8.25 -3.69
C PHE A 148 -14.95 6.73 -3.58
N LEU A 149 -15.18 6.16 -2.38
CA LEU A 149 -15.35 4.70 -2.28
C LEU A 149 -16.63 4.30 -3.03
N PRO A 150 -16.59 3.39 -4.01
CA PRO A 150 -17.81 2.94 -4.70
C PRO A 150 -18.84 2.37 -3.73
N ALA A 151 -20.13 2.45 -4.07
CA ALA A 151 -21.20 1.90 -3.25
C ALA A 151 -21.08 0.38 -3.13
N GLU A 152 -20.74 -0.27 -4.23
CA GLU A 152 -20.41 -1.68 -4.33
C GLU A 152 -19.13 -1.83 -5.14
N PHE A 153 -18.24 -2.73 -4.73
CA PHE A 153 -16.98 -3.01 -5.41
C PHE A 153 -16.43 -4.37 -4.99
N HIS A 154 -15.40 -4.84 -5.69
CA HIS A 154 -14.80 -6.14 -5.41
C HIS A 154 -13.53 -6.00 -4.57
N GLN A 155 -13.32 -6.99 -3.70
CA GLN A 155 -12.09 -7.18 -2.95
C GLN A 155 -11.53 -8.58 -3.23
N VAL A 156 -10.30 -8.64 -3.70
CA VAL A 156 -9.61 -9.91 -3.91
C VAL A 156 -8.70 -10.19 -2.72
N VAL A 157 -8.96 -11.30 -2.05
CA VAL A 157 -8.24 -11.74 -0.86
C VAL A 157 -7.38 -12.95 -1.22
N TYR A 158 -6.06 -12.84 -1.06
CA TYR A 158 -5.13 -13.97 -1.06
C TYR A 158 -4.27 -13.85 0.20
N MET A 159 -4.75 -14.37 1.31
CA MET A 159 -4.05 -14.26 2.60
C MET A 159 -4.43 -15.36 3.57
N ARG A 160 -3.54 -15.57 4.55
CA ARG A 160 -3.79 -16.31 5.79
C ARG A 160 -4.26 -15.32 6.85
N ASP A 161 -5.00 -15.81 7.84
CA ASP A 161 -5.54 -15.03 8.94
C ASP A 161 -6.47 -13.88 8.48
N TRP A 162 -7.11 -13.21 9.41
CA TRP A 162 -8.06 -12.14 9.08
C TRP A 162 -7.83 -10.92 10.00
N PRO A 163 -7.73 -9.70 9.46
CA PRO A 163 -7.59 -8.51 10.29
C PRO A 163 -8.84 -8.28 11.12
N VAL A 164 -8.65 -7.98 12.40
CA VAL A 164 -9.70 -7.57 13.33
C VAL A 164 -9.44 -6.12 13.73
N PRO A 165 -10.10 -5.15 13.07
CA PRO A 165 -9.93 -3.73 13.38
C PRO A 165 -10.22 -3.44 14.85
N PRO A 166 -9.56 -2.43 15.46
CA PRO A 166 -9.88 -2.02 16.82
C PRO A 166 -11.31 -1.48 16.92
N ALA A 167 -11.92 -1.56 18.10
CA ALA A 167 -13.30 -1.11 18.31
C ALA A 167 -13.55 0.38 17.94
N ALA A 168 -12.50 1.20 17.97
CA ALA A 168 -12.55 2.62 17.59
C ALA A 168 -12.39 2.83 16.06
N ALA A 169 -12.16 1.79 15.28
CA ALA A 169 -12.06 1.92 13.83
C ALA A 169 -13.43 2.23 13.22
N MET A 170 -13.42 3.08 12.19
CA MET A 170 -14.59 3.29 11.35
C MET A 170 -14.57 2.26 10.22
N VAL A 171 -15.57 1.41 10.16
CA VAL A 171 -15.78 0.50 9.02
C VAL A 171 -16.30 1.33 7.85
N LEU A 172 -15.66 1.21 6.69
CA LEU A 172 -15.98 1.95 5.46
C LEU A 172 -16.65 1.07 4.41
N ALA A 173 -16.37 -0.22 4.46
CA ALA A 173 -17.06 -1.24 3.65
C ALA A 173 -17.01 -2.60 4.35
N GLU A 174 -18.02 -3.41 4.12
CA GLU A 174 -18.15 -4.77 4.64
C GLU A 174 -18.60 -5.74 3.55
N ASP A 175 -18.43 -7.04 3.79
CA ASP A 175 -18.96 -8.07 2.94
C ASP A 175 -20.41 -8.43 3.30
N ASP A 176 -21.00 -9.37 2.54
CA ASP A 176 -22.37 -9.86 2.77
C ASP A 176 -22.60 -10.48 4.17
N ALA A 177 -21.54 -10.87 4.86
CA ALA A 177 -21.58 -11.41 6.22
C ALA A 177 -21.32 -10.34 7.30
N GLY A 178 -21.16 -9.07 6.93
CA GLY A 178 -20.87 -7.96 7.83
C GLY A 178 -19.42 -7.94 8.33
N ARG A 179 -18.49 -8.62 7.62
CA ARG A 179 -17.06 -8.58 7.97
C ARG A 179 -16.43 -7.31 7.40
N PRO A 180 -15.66 -6.53 8.19
CA PRO A 180 -14.96 -5.36 7.68
C PRO A 180 -13.99 -5.72 6.55
N LEU A 181 -14.17 -5.09 5.39
CA LEU A 181 -13.28 -5.20 4.23
C LEU A 181 -12.41 -3.96 4.05
N VAL A 182 -12.97 -2.77 4.31
CA VAL A 182 -12.22 -1.52 4.34
C VAL A 182 -12.57 -0.77 5.62
N TRP A 183 -11.55 -0.28 6.29
CA TRP A 183 -11.74 0.42 7.58
C TRP A 183 -10.66 1.49 7.78
N ARG A 184 -10.94 2.46 8.67
CA ARG A 184 -10.05 3.56 9.02
C ARG A 184 -9.82 3.64 10.52
N VAL A 185 -8.57 3.89 10.90
CA VAL A 185 -8.17 4.25 12.28
C VAL A 185 -7.71 5.70 12.29
N GLY A 186 -8.23 6.49 13.22
CA GLY A 186 -7.93 7.91 13.25
C GLY A 186 -8.38 8.61 11.96
N GLU A 187 -7.56 9.54 11.48
CA GLU A 187 -7.90 10.35 10.31
C GLU A 187 -7.35 9.83 8.98
N ASN A 188 -6.21 9.12 9.03
CA ASN A 188 -5.40 8.85 7.82
C ASN A 188 -4.77 7.45 7.75
N ALA A 189 -5.18 6.51 8.60
CA ALA A 189 -4.73 5.12 8.53
C ALA A 189 -5.85 4.21 8.02
N TYR A 190 -5.59 3.49 6.91
CA TYR A 190 -6.58 2.70 6.18
C TYR A 190 -6.16 1.24 6.07
N GLY A 191 -7.06 0.32 6.39
CA GLY A 191 -6.89 -1.11 6.21
C GLY A 191 -7.81 -1.64 5.12
N PHE A 192 -7.25 -2.44 4.22
CA PHE A 192 -7.94 -3.18 3.17
C PHE A 192 -7.71 -4.66 3.41
N SER A 193 -8.76 -5.43 3.68
CA SER A 193 -8.64 -6.88 3.85
C SER A 193 -8.28 -7.58 2.54
N GLY A 194 -8.80 -7.11 1.40
CA GLY A 194 -8.35 -7.53 0.08
C GLY A 194 -7.32 -6.58 -0.52
N ASN A 195 -6.76 -6.96 -1.65
CA ASN A 195 -5.79 -6.14 -2.38
C ASN A 195 -6.47 -5.41 -3.54
N PRO A 196 -6.69 -4.08 -3.44
CA PRO A 196 -7.38 -3.32 -4.50
C PRO A 196 -6.53 -3.15 -5.77
N GLY A 197 -5.21 -3.33 -5.67
CA GLY A 197 -4.27 -3.20 -6.80
C GLY A 197 -3.84 -4.53 -7.41
N ILE A 198 -4.52 -5.62 -7.09
CA ILE A 198 -4.10 -6.97 -7.49
C ILE A 198 -4.15 -7.17 -9.00
N LYS A 199 -3.13 -7.85 -9.52
CA LYS A 199 -3.07 -8.36 -10.89
C LYS A 199 -3.11 -9.88 -10.88
N LEU A 200 -3.69 -10.49 -11.90
CA LEU A 200 -3.71 -11.95 -12.05
C LEU A 200 -2.32 -12.56 -11.88
N GLY A 201 -1.31 -11.99 -12.56
CA GLY A 201 0.08 -12.46 -12.50
C GLY A 201 0.67 -12.44 -11.09
N MET A 202 0.23 -11.53 -10.21
CA MET A 202 0.69 -11.50 -8.81
C MET A 202 0.24 -12.76 -8.06
N VAL A 203 -0.98 -13.22 -8.27
CA VAL A 203 -1.50 -14.44 -7.63
C VAL A 203 -0.84 -15.69 -8.24
N GLU A 204 -0.63 -15.71 -9.56
CA GLU A 204 0.12 -16.77 -10.22
C GLU A 204 1.54 -16.89 -9.67
N ASP A 205 2.24 -15.75 -9.48
CA ASP A 205 3.58 -15.70 -8.88
C ASP A 205 3.58 -16.19 -7.43
N LEU A 206 2.60 -15.78 -6.61
CA LEU A 206 2.46 -16.26 -5.23
C LEU A 206 2.25 -17.78 -5.15
N ILE A 207 1.44 -18.34 -6.04
CA ILE A 207 1.22 -19.79 -6.12
C ILE A 207 2.52 -20.52 -6.53
N MET A 208 3.36 -19.93 -7.36
CA MET A 208 4.64 -20.50 -7.75
C MET A 208 5.74 -20.29 -6.71
N GLU A 209 5.67 -19.22 -5.93
CA GLU A 209 6.69 -18.89 -4.91
C GLU A 209 6.58 -19.79 -3.68
N PHE A 210 5.38 -20.26 -3.34
CA PHE A 210 5.13 -21.02 -2.12
C PHE A 210 4.59 -22.41 -2.40
N ASP A 211 5.00 -23.39 -1.57
CA ASP A 211 4.48 -24.78 -1.63
C ASP A 211 3.02 -24.88 -1.17
N GLU A 212 2.54 -23.87 -0.43
CA GLU A 212 1.17 -23.80 0.08
C GLU A 212 0.27 -23.01 -0.87
N VAL A 213 -0.79 -23.65 -1.33
CA VAL A 213 -1.76 -23.07 -2.28
C VAL A 213 -3.16 -23.09 -1.68
N ALA A 214 -3.88 -22.00 -1.82
CA ALA A 214 -5.28 -21.91 -1.38
C ALA A 214 -6.18 -22.91 -2.12
N GLU A 215 -7.18 -23.45 -1.43
CA GLU A 215 -8.13 -24.40 -2.00
C GLU A 215 -8.86 -23.79 -3.20
N GLY A 216 -8.96 -24.57 -4.29
CA GLY A 216 -9.67 -24.16 -5.52
C GLY A 216 -8.96 -23.06 -6.33
N ALA A 217 -7.67 -22.80 -6.10
CA ALA A 217 -6.93 -21.69 -6.69
C ALA A 217 -7.02 -21.64 -8.22
N ALA A 218 -6.97 -22.78 -8.91
CA ALA A 218 -7.04 -22.82 -10.38
C ALA A 218 -8.37 -22.23 -10.92
N ALA A 219 -9.51 -22.63 -10.34
CA ALA A 219 -10.82 -22.10 -10.75
C ALA A 219 -10.96 -20.60 -10.40
N LYS A 220 -10.39 -20.20 -9.26
CA LYS A 220 -10.41 -18.79 -8.80
C LYS A 220 -9.50 -17.89 -9.63
N LEU A 221 -8.41 -18.41 -10.20
CA LEU A 221 -7.60 -17.67 -11.18
C LEU A 221 -8.39 -17.33 -12.45
N GLU A 222 -9.21 -18.26 -12.95
CA GLU A 222 -10.09 -17.96 -14.09
C GLU A 222 -11.12 -16.88 -13.76
N GLN A 223 -11.72 -16.95 -12.57
CA GLN A 223 -12.64 -15.90 -12.09
C GLN A 223 -11.95 -14.55 -11.96
N LEU A 224 -10.70 -14.52 -11.42
CA LEU A 224 -9.92 -13.29 -11.32
C LEU A 224 -9.58 -12.72 -12.69
N ARG A 225 -9.28 -13.58 -13.68
CA ARG A 225 -9.01 -13.14 -15.06
C ARG A 225 -10.22 -12.43 -15.67
N GLU A 226 -11.43 -12.95 -15.44
CA GLU A 226 -12.67 -12.33 -15.91
C GLU A 226 -12.97 -11.03 -15.16
N LEU A 227 -12.63 -10.95 -13.87
CA LEU A 227 -12.88 -9.80 -13.02
C LEU A 227 -11.85 -8.66 -13.20
N GLN A 228 -10.67 -8.94 -13.74
CA GLN A 228 -9.55 -7.99 -13.81
C GLN A 228 -9.92 -6.62 -14.40
N PRO A 229 -10.67 -6.49 -15.52
CA PRO A 229 -11.07 -5.20 -16.06
C PRO A 229 -11.97 -4.40 -15.11
N VAL A 230 -12.82 -5.08 -14.33
CA VAL A 230 -13.70 -4.42 -13.35
C VAL A 230 -12.89 -3.88 -12.19
N LEU A 231 -11.90 -4.64 -11.70
CA LEU A 231 -10.99 -4.20 -10.63
C LEU A 231 -10.19 -2.96 -11.06
N GLU A 232 -9.76 -2.89 -12.31
CA GLU A 232 -9.05 -1.72 -12.86
C GLU A 232 -9.93 -0.47 -12.82
N ASP A 233 -11.19 -0.57 -13.21
CA ASP A 233 -12.14 0.55 -13.18
C ASP A 233 -12.49 0.96 -11.74
N GLU A 234 -12.73 0.01 -10.85
CA GLU A 234 -13.04 0.26 -9.44
C GLU A 234 -11.87 0.89 -8.67
N LEU A 235 -10.63 0.58 -9.05
CA LEU A 235 -9.45 1.15 -8.43
C LEU A 235 -9.32 2.67 -8.66
N VAL A 236 -9.81 3.19 -9.77
CA VAL A 236 -9.70 4.62 -10.11
C VAL A 236 -10.27 5.53 -9.01
N PRO A 237 -11.55 5.40 -8.61
CA PRO A 237 -12.10 6.19 -7.52
C PRO A 237 -11.48 5.85 -6.17
N ILE A 238 -11.17 4.59 -5.87
CA ILE A 238 -10.52 4.18 -4.62
C ILE A 238 -9.18 4.91 -4.45
N MET A 239 -8.32 4.88 -5.47
CA MET A 239 -7.03 5.59 -5.43
C MET A 239 -7.20 7.10 -5.37
N THR A 240 -8.22 7.65 -6.02
CA THR A 240 -8.50 9.09 -5.96
C THR A 240 -8.84 9.51 -4.53
N GLY A 241 -9.73 8.80 -3.86
CA GLY A 241 -10.08 9.07 -2.47
C GLY A 241 -8.91 8.83 -1.51
N LEU A 242 -8.21 7.71 -1.67
CA LEU A 242 -7.11 7.34 -0.79
C LEU A 242 -5.97 8.38 -0.78
N VAL A 243 -5.53 8.86 -1.95
CA VAL A 243 -4.46 9.87 -2.03
C VAL A 243 -4.90 11.24 -1.49
N GLN A 244 -6.19 11.57 -1.56
CA GLN A 244 -6.74 12.78 -0.93
C GLN A 244 -6.79 12.66 0.59
N CYS A 245 -7.35 11.56 1.10
CA CYS A 245 -7.48 11.30 2.53
C CYS A 245 -6.14 11.16 3.24
N THR A 246 -5.09 10.71 2.54
CA THR A 246 -3.72 10.62 3.06
C THR A 246 -2.88 11.87 2.77
N SER A 247 -3.46 12.89 2.16
CA SER A 247 -2.78 14.15 1.78
C SER A 247 -1.55 13.96 0.87
N LEU A 248 -1.44 12.84 0.18
CA LEU A 248 -0.31 12.53 -0.72
C LEU A 248 -0.30 13.40 -1.99
N MET A 249 -1.40 14.12 -2.27
CA MET A 249 -1.47 15.11 -3.34
C MET A 249 -1.10 16.54 -2.89
N SER A 250 -0.94 16.76 -1.59
CA SER A 250 -0.53 18.06 -1.04
C SER A 250 0.97 18.26 -1.22
N SER A 251 1.42 19.52 -1.20
CA SER A 251 2.85 19.82 -1.16
C SER A 251 3.49 19.12 0.05
N PRO A 252 4.65 18.46 -0.10
CA PRO A 252 5.32 17.80 1.00
C PRO A 252 5.50 18.78 2.17
N LYS A 253 5.24 18.31 3.39
CA LYS A 253 5.56 19.10 4.59
C LYS A 253 7.05 19.43 4.52
N ALA A 254 7.39 20.72 4.60
CA ALA A 254 8.78 21.20 4.70
C ALA A 254 9.35 20.78 6.07
N ALA A 255 9.69 19.50 6.20
CA ALA A 255 10.51 19.02 7.28
C ALA A 255 11.94 18.94 6.72
N ASP A 256 12.93 19.39 7.49
CA ASP A 256 14.37 19.36 7.22
C ASP A 256 14.80 18.11 6.42
N ARG A 257 14.62 18.14 5.12
CA ARG A 257 15.20 17.16 4.20
C ARG A 257 16.59 17.65 3.86
N ALA A 258 17.55 17.36 4.74
CA ALA A 258 18.93 17.27 4.31
C ALA A 258 18.96 16.19 3.21
N ASP A 259 19.31 16.57 1.98
CA ASP A 259 19.49 15.63 0.86
C ASP A 259 20.44 14.51 1.30
N PRO A 260 20.02 13.27 1.40
CA PRO A 260 20.97 12.18 1.43
C PRO A 260 21.44 12.02 -0.02
N GLU A 261 22.73 12.31 -0.26
CA GLU A 261 23.42 12.03 -1.51
C GLU A 261 22.95 10.69 -2.07
N LEU A 262 22.37 10.75 -3.26
CA LEU A 262 22.03 9.58 -4.07
C LEU A 262 23.30 8.76 -4.33
N ASN A 263 23.56 7.78 -3.49
CA ASN A 263 24.60 6.81 -3.71
C ASN A 263 24.11 5.83 -4.79
N THR A 264 24.29 6.25 -6.03
CA THR A 264 24.10 5.44 -7.22
C THR A 264 25.21 4.38 -7.22
N GLN A 265 24.97 3.23 -6.65
CA GLN A 265 25.72 2.03 -7.01
C GLN A 265 24.79 1.10 -7.81
N VAL A 266 24.94 1.26 -9.13
CA VAL A 266 24.60 0.25 -10.11
C VAL A 266 25.58 -0.92 -9.95
N ILE A 267 25.10 -2.07 -9.54
CA ILE A 267 25.60 -3.40 -9.97
C ILE A 267 24.41 -4.36 -9.87
#